data_a9707b1e7a536cd7d65179e7dd3907bc
#
_entry.id   a9707b1e7a536cd7d65179e7dd3907bc
#
_cell.length_a   1.000
_cell.length_b   1.000
_cell.length_c   1.000
_cell.angle_alpha   90.00
_cell.angle_beta   90.00
_cell.angle_gamma   90.00
#
_symmetry.space_group_name_H-M   'P 1'
#
loop_
_entity.id
_entity.type
_entity.pdbx_description
1 polymer ?
#
loop_
_entity_poly.entity_id
_entity_poly.type
_entity_poly.pdbx_seq_one_letter_code
_entity_poly.pdbx_strand_id
1 'polypeptide(L)'
;MKLIAIIPAIAIAACFFSCSSTKTTSSWKAENVKTKPYHNIMVWGLQAEKDSSIRRQMEMHLVNDLISKGYHAVSSLDVYKAKAYKKLTSTEILDEFKATGIDAVITMALLDKEKEEKYYPGGYQAMPANVYGNLDKYYSTIYEKVYTPGYYITTTTYFWESNLFELPAAAMVYSVRTKSFDPFTTETLAHENG
;
A
#
# COMPACT_ATOMS: atom_id res chain seq x y z
N MET A 1 44.60 -20.08 2.25
CA MET A 1 44.01 -18.91 1.59
C MET A 1 42.59 -19.12 1.02
N LYS A 2 41.72 -19.94 1.63
CA LYS A 2 40.33 -20.20 1.12
C LYS A 2 39.21 -19.71 2.05
N LEU A 3 39.52 -19.18 3.23
CA LEU A 3 38.51 -18.69 4.20
C LEU A 3 38.08 -17.22 4.00
N ILE A 4 38.89 -16.39 3.33
CA ILE A 4 38.64 -14.95 3.21
C ILE A 4 37.55 -14.64 2.15
N ALA A 5 37.26 -15.55 1.22
CA ALA A 5 36.26 -15.33 0.17
C ALA A 5 34.80 -15.66 0.58
N ILE A 6 34.58 -16.29 1.73
CA ILE A 6 33.25 -16.73 2.18
C ILE A 6 32.51 -15.60 2.91
N ILE A 7 33.25 -14.74 3.60
CA ILE A 7 32.66 -13.62 4.42
C ILE A 7 31.89 -12.61 3.55
N PRO A 8 32.41 -12.13 2.37
CA PRO A 8 31.65 -11.18 1.55
C PRO A 8 30.42 -11.79 0.90
N ALA A 9 30.39 -13.12 0.63
CA ALA A 9 29.23 -13.78 0.06
C ALA A 9 28.05 -13.88 1.03
N ILE A 10 28.30 -14.05 2.34
CA ILE A 10 27.27 -14.07 3.39
C ILE A 10 26.72 -12.66 3.64
N ALA A 11 27.55 -11.63 3.56
CA ALA A 11 27.11 -10.24 3.73
C ALA A 11 26.15 -9.77 2.59
N ILE A 12 26.36 -10.25 1.38
CA ILE A 12 25.50 -9.92 0.22
C ILE A 12 24.13 -10.64 0.32
N ALA A 13 24.07 -11.84 0.90
CA ALA A 13 22.82 -12.57 1.08
C ALA A 13 21.88 -11.96 2.14
N ALA A 14 22.41 -11.16 3.07
CA ALA A 14 21.62 -10.52 4.13
C ALA A 14 20.83 -9.29 3.67
N CYS A 15 21.11 -8.72 2.48
CA CYS A 15 20.47 -7.50 1.98
C CYS A 15 19.11 -7.72 1.31
N PHE A 16 18.62 -8.95 1.17
CA PHE A 16 17.36 -9.25 0.47
C PHE A 16 16.12 -9.36 1.37
N PHE A 17 16.24 -9.09 2.69
CA PHE A 17 15.05 -8.98 3.54
C PHE A 17 14.47 -7.55 3.43
N SER A 18 13.81 -7.27 2.31
CA SER A 18 12.92 -6.11 2.22
C SER A 18 11.72 -6.35 3.14
N CYS A 19 11.59 -5.56 4.19
CA CYS A 19 10.37 -5.52 4.99
C CYS A 19 9.28 -4.86 4.13
N SER A 20 8.40 -5.66 3.52
CA SER A 20 7.17 -5.14 2.93
C SER A 20 6.16 -4.86 4.03
N SER A 21 5.65 -3.63 4.10
CA SER A 21 4.58 -3.24 5.03
C SER A 21 3.20 -3.72 4.54
N THR A 22 3.12 -4.25 3.33
CA THR A 22 1.89 -4.76 2.71
C THR A 22 1.84 -6.28 2.74
N LYS A 23 0.67 -6.83 3.12
CA LYS A 23 0.38 -8.27 3.15
C LYS A 23 -0.86 -8.59 2.33
N THR A 24 -0.75 -9.58 1.44
CA THR A 24 -1.90 -10.19 0.79
C THR A 24 -2.70 -10.98 1.82
N THR A 25 -4.00 -10.69 1.93
CA THR A 25 -4.93 -11.37 2.85
C THR A 25 -5.74 -12.44 2.18
N SER A 26 -6.10 -12.24 0.91
CA SER A 26 -6.77 -13.22 0.08
C SER A 26 -6.52 -12.95 -1.39
N SER A 27 -6.63 -13.99 -2.20
CA SER A 27 -6.66 -13.87 -3.65
C SER A 27 -7.63 -14.88 -4.25
N TRP A 28 -8.24 -14.53 -5.38
CA TRP A 28 -9.13 -15.37 -6.13
C TRP A 28 -8.84 -15.24 -7.62
N LYS A 29 -8.96 -16.34 -8.35
CA LYS A 29 -8.82 -16.40 -9.80
C LYS A 29 -9.99 -17.20 -10.36
N ALA A 30 -10.60 -16.70 -11.42
CA ALA A 30 -11.70 -17.40 -12.08
C ALA A 30 -11.20 -18.74 -12.66
N GLU A 31 -12.03 -19.76 -12.53
CA GLU A 31 -11.80 -21.06 -13.16
C GLU A 31 -11.88 -20.91 -14.69
N ASN A 32 -11.06 -21.64 -15.42
CA ASN A 32 -11.05 -21.67 -16.88
C ASN A 32 -10.71 -20.34 -17.60
N VAL A 33 -10.09 -19.36 -16.92
CA VAL A 33 -9.56 -18.19 -17.60
C VAL A 33 -8.42 -18.62 -18.51
N LYS A 34 -8.64 -18.52 -19.82
CA LYS A 34 -7.56 -18.65 -20.81
C LYS A 34 -6.70 -17.40 -20.70
N THR A 35 -5.43 -17.58 -20.39
CA THR A 35 -4.44 -16.49 -20.46
C THR A 35 -4.41 -15.96 -21.88
N LYS A 36 -4.78 -14.70 -22.06
CA LYS A 36 -4.60 -13.97 -23.31
C LYS A 36 -3.82 -12.68 -23.02
N PRO A 37 -3.05 -12.17 -23.96
CA PRO A 37 -2.44 -10.86 -23.79
C PRO A 37 -3.54 -9.80 -23.74
N TYR A 38 -3.48 -8.89 -22.76
CA TYR A 38 -4.23 -7.67 -22.76
C TYR A 38 -3.37 -6.58 -23.42
N HIS A 39 -3.98 -5.76 -24.27
CA HIS A 39 -3.27 -4.75 -25.04
C HIS A 39 -3.50 -3.34 -24.48
N ASN A 40 -4.73 -3.05 -24.04
CA ASN A 40 -5.11 -1.73 -23.54
C ASN A 40 -5.77 -1.89 -22.16
N ILE A 41 -5.02 -1.63 -21.12
CA ILE A 41 -5.45 -1.80 -19.73
C ILE A 41 -5.82 -0.42 -19.16
N MET A 42 -7.03 -0.28 -18.61
CA MET A 42 -7.38 0.89 -17.81
C MET A 42 -7.18 0.59 -16.33
N VAL A 43 -6.53 1.52 -15.64
CA VAL A 43 -6.44 1.51 -14.17
C VAL A 43 -7.47 2.48 -13.61
N TRP A 44 -8.32 1.99 -12.71
CA TRP A 44 -9.43 2.74 -12.15
C TRP A 44 -9.46 2.68 -10.62
N GLY A 45 -9.07 3.77 -9.96
CA GLY A 45 -9.15 3.93 -8.51
C GLY A 45 -10.58 4.26 -8.05
N LEU A 46 -11.09 3.44 -7.14
CA LEU A 46 -12.43 3.58 -6.53
C LEU A 46 -12.29 4.04 -5.08
N GLN A 47 -11.92 5.31 -4.87
CA GLN A 47 -11.79 5.93 -3.55
C GLN A 47 -12.77 7.09 -3.38
N ALA A 48 -13.03 7.45 -2.11
CA ALA A 48 -13.82 8.61 -1.77
C ALA A 48 -13.12 9.91 -2.25
N GLU A 49 -13.88 10.97 -2.52
CA GLU A 49 -13.33 12.26 -2.99
C GLU A 49 -12.24 12.85 -2.08
N LYS A 50 -12.37 12.67 -0.78
CA LYS A 50 -11.38 13.11 0.21
C LYS A 50 -10.01 12.44 0.02
N ASP A 51 -9.97 11.30 -0.65
CA ASP A 51 -8.75 10.51 -0.91
C ASP A 51 -8.26 10.66 -2.37
N SER A 52 -8.64 11.74 -3.05
CA SER A 52 -8.35 11.97 -4.49
C SER A 52 -6.85 12.03 -4.82
N SER A 53 -6.00 12.50 -3.90
CA SER A 53 -4.55 12.49 -4.06
C SER A 53 -3.98 11.07 -4.06
N ILE A 54 -4.45 10.24 -3.14
CA ILE A 54 -4.07 8.82 -3.06
C ILE A 54 -4.49 8.11 -4.34
N ARG A 55 -5.74 8.34 -4.80
CA ARG A 55 -6.23 7.77 -6.05
C ARG A 55 -5.32 8.07 -7.23
N ARG A 56 -4.97 9.35 -7.43
CA ARG A 56 -4.10 9.77 -8.53
C ARG A 56 -2.74 9.08 -8.49
N GLN A 57 -2.12 9.05 -7.32
CA GLN A 57 -0.80 8.44 -7.16
C GLN A 57 -0.84 6.94 -7.42
N MET A 58 -1.84 6.22 -6.90
CA MET A 58 -2.00 4.78 -7.11
C MET A 58 -2.26 4.45 -8.59
N GLU A 59 -3.18 5.17 -9.26
CA GLU A 59 -3.43 4.95 -10.68
C GLU A 59 -2.16 5.18 -11.51
N MET A 60 -1.46 6.30 -11.28
CA MET A 60 -0.23 6.62 -12.01
C MET A 60 0.88 5.61 -11.75
N HIS A 61 1.03 5.16 -10.49
CA HIS A 61 2.06 4.19 -10.13
C HIS A 61 1.82 2.85 -10.87
N LEU A 62 0.62 2.31 -10.77
CA LEU A 62 0.28 1.05 -11.43
C LEU A 62 0.35 1.16 -12.96
N VAL A 63 -0.06 2.29 -13.55
CA VAL A 63 0.09 2.54 -14.99
C VAL A 63 1.55 2.48 -15.40
N ASN A 64 2.45 3.16 -14.66
CA ASN A 64 3.88 3.15 -14.95
C ASN A 64 4.50 1.74 -14.82
N ASP A 65 4.08 0.98 -13.83
CA ASP A 65 4.53 -0.40 -13.63
C ASP A 65 4.07 -1.33 -14.78
N LEU A 66 2.83 -1.19 -15.22
CA LEU A 66 2.32 -1.94 -16.37
C LEU A 66 3.07 -1.56 -17.65
N ILE A 67 3.33 -0.28 -17.89
CA ILE A 67 4.10 0.19 -19.04
C ILE A 67 5.53 -0.37 -19.00
N SER A 68 6.17 -0.37 -17.82
CA SER A 68 7.53 -0.92 -17.66
C SER A 68 7.61 -2.41 -17.97
N LYS A 69 6.48 -3.12 -17.79
CA LYS A 69 6.33 -4.55 -18.13
C LYS A 69 5.89 -4.79 -19.59
N GLY A 70 5.75 -3.73 -20.38
CA GLY A 70 5.42 -3.81 -21.82
C GLY A 70 3.93 -3.80 -22.16
N TYR A 71 3.06 -3.50 -21.19
CA TYR A 71 1.63 -3.30 -21.44
C TYR A 71 1.34 -1.86 -21.85
N HIS A 72 0.28 -1.65 -22.62
CA HIS A 72 -0.27 -0.32 -22.82
C HIS A 72 -1.32 -0.09 -21.74
N ALA A 73 -1.08 0.88 -20.86
CA ALA A 73 -1.94 1.18 -19.74
C ALA A 73 -2.27 2.66 -19.64
N VAL A 74 -3.47 2.99 -19.19
CA VAL A 74 -3.95 4.36 -19.02
C VAL A 74 -4.66 4.53 -17.67
N SER A 75 -4.50 5.72 -17.08
CA SER A 75 -5.24 6.09 -15.87
C SER A 75 -6.68 6.49 -16.24
N SER A 76 -7.63 6.09 -15.42
CA SER A 76 -9.02 6.54 -15.59
C SER A 76 -9.16 8.06 -15.44
N LEU A 77 -8.29 8.71 -14.68
CA LEU A 77 -8.28 10.16 -14.48
C LEU A 77 -7.80 10.94 -15.71
N ASP A 78 -6.99 10.32 -16.57
CA ASP A 78 -6.48 10.93 -17.78
C ASP A 78 -7.50 10.81 -18.93
N VAL A 79 -8.19 9.66 -19.00
CA VAL A 79 -9.21 9.41 -20.03
C VAL A 79 -10.51 10.13 -19.69
N TYR A 80 -10.90 10.14 -18.41
CA TYR A 80 -12.16 10.71 -17.96
C TYR A 80 -11.90 11.73 -16.85
N LYS A 81 -12.25 12.99 -17.10
CA LYS A 81 -12.18 14.02 -16.05
C LYS A 81 -12.98 13.55 -14.84
N ALA A 82 -12.39 13.66 -13.65
CA ALA A 82 -12.85 13.10 -12.36
C ALA A 82 -14.35 13.25 -11.99
N LYS A 83 -15.08 14.13 -12.68
CA LYS A 83 -16.51 14.38 -12.46
C LYS A 83 -17.46 13.56 -13.36
N ALA A 84 -16.95 12.88 -14.39
CA ALA A 84 -17.81 12.26 -15.39
C ALA A 84 -18.53 11.00 -14.86
N TYR A 85 -17.86 10.18 -14.06
CA TYR A 85 -18.42 8.89 -13.60
C TYR A 85 -19.58 8.97 -12.61
N LYS A 86 -19.69 10.06 -11.84
CA LYS A 86 -20.78 10.19 -10.85
C LYS A 86 -22.17 10.26 -11.44
N LYS A 87 -22.28 10.49 -12.75
CA LYS A 87 -23.55 10.65 -13.46
C LYS A 87 -23.88 9.52 -14.42
N LEU A 88 -22.93 8.61 -14.66
CA LEU A 88 -23.10 7.50 -15.60
C LEU A 88 -23.61 6.25 -14.91
N THR A 89 -24.47 5.53 -15.55
CA THR A 89 -24.85 4.18 -15.15
C THR A 89 -23.71 3.20 -15.43
N SER A 90 -23.71 2.04 -14.80
CA SER A 90 -22.70 1.00 -15.06
C SER A 90 -22.66 0.57 -16.53
N THR A 91 -23.80 0.57 -17.22
CA THR A 91 -23.90 0.23 -18.65
C THR A 91 -23.21 1.28 -19.51
N GLU A 92 -23.47 2.56 -19.26
CA GLU A 92 -22.85 3.67 -19.99
C GLU A 92 -21.32 3.67 -19.83
N ILE A 93 -20.83 3.40 -18.61
CA ILE A 93 -19.38 3.28 -18.34
C ILE A 93 -18.77 2.13 -19.17
N LEU A 94 -19.41 0.97 -19.21
CA LEU A 94 -18.93 -0.19 -19.96
C LEU A 94 -18.93 0.08 -21.46
N ASP A 95 -19.92 0.78 -21.99
CA ASP A 95 -19.99 1.11 -23.40
C ASP A 95 -18.93 2.14 -23.80
N GLU A 96 -18.62 3.09 -22.93
CA GLU A 96 -17.47 3.98 -23.11
C GLU A 96 -16.13 3.22 -23.12
N PHE A 97 -15.93 2.29 -22.20
CA PHE A 97 -14.69 1.49 -22.18
C PHE A 97 -14.52 0.69 -23.47
N LYS A 98 -15.59 0.10 -23.98
CA LYS A 98 -15.57 -0.60 -25.29
C LYS A 98 -15.25 0.35 -26.44
N ALA A 99 -15.83 1.56 -26.44
CA ALA A 99 -15.61 2.57 -27.50
C ALA A 99 -14.16 3.08 -27.52
N THR A 100 -13.45 3.08 -26.38
CA THR A 100 -12.04 3.50 -26.27
C THR A 100 -11.05 2.38 -26.60
N GLY A 101 -11.52 1.16 -26.92
CA GLY A 101 -10.68 0.02 -27.24
C GLY A 101 -9.97 -0.59 -26.02
N ILE A 102 -10.46 -0.31 -24.82
CA ILE A 102 -9.98 -0.95 -23.57
C ILE A 102 -10.43 -2.41 -23.56
N ASP A 103 -9.49 -3.31 -23.32
CA ASP A 103 -9.74 -4.77 -23.29
C ASP A 103 -9.68 -5.36 -21.86
N ALA A 104 -9.11 -4.61 -20.90
CA ALA A 104 -9.11 -4.96 -19.50
C ALA A 104 -9.19 -3.73 -18.60
N VAL A 105 -9.81 -3.90 -17.42
CA VAL A 105 -9.89 -2.86 -16.38
C VAL A 105 -9.34 -3.43 -15.07
N ILE A 106 -8.39 -2.73 -14.48
CA ILE A 106 -7.94 -3.00 -13.12
C ILE A 106 -8.58 -1.97 -12.20
N THR A 107 -9.43 -2.41 -11.27
CA THR A 107 -9.98 -1.54 -10.23
C THR A 107 -9.15 -1.65 -8.95
N MET A 108 -8.99 -0.53 -8.24
CA MET A 108 -8.36 -0.47 -6.93
C MET A 108 -9.31 0.25 -5.98
N ALA A 109 -9.84 -0.46 -4.99
CA ALA A 109 -10.77 0.06 -4.01
C ALA A 109 -10.16 0.07 -2.61
N LEU A 110 -10.24 1.24 -1.94
CA LEU A 110 -9.96 1.33 -0.52
C LEU A 110 -11.22 0.92 0.24
N LEU A 111 -11.20 -0.26 0.85
CA LEU A 111 -12.35 -0.82 1.54
C LEU A 111 -12.52 -0.24 2.94
N ASP A 112 -11.40 -0.09 3.68
CA ASP A 112 -11.44 0.36 5.06
C ASP A 112 -10.11 0.99 5.51
N LYS A 113 -10.20 1.78 6.59
CA LYS A 113 -9.05 2.36 7.33
C LYS A 113 -9.29 2.16 8.81
N GLU A 114 -8.47 1.36 9.44
CA GLU A 114 -8.46 1.17 10.89
C GLU A 114 -7.35 1.99 11.52
N LYS A 115 -7.66 2.72 12.59
CA LYS A 115 -6.68 3.46 13.40
C LYS A 115 -6.58 2.84 14.77
N GLU A 116 -5.37 2.49 15.18
CA GLU A 116 -5.06 2.03 16.51
C GLU A 116 -4.13 3.06 17.20
N GLU A 117 -4.52 3.52 18.37
CA GLU A 117 -3.71 4.40 19.19
C GLU A 117 -3.13 3.60 20.35
N LYS A 118 -1.80 3.55 20.44
CA LYS A 118 -1.11 2.90 21.54
C LYS A 118 -0.36 3.93 22.37
N TYR A 119 -0.70 3.96 23.65
CA TYR A 119 0.01 4.81 24.60
C TYR A 119 1.32 4.16 25.06
N TYR A 120 2.40 4.90 24.94
CA TYR A 120 3.70 4.56 25.48
C TYR A 120 3.97 5.47 26.70
N PRO A 121 3.93 4.92 27.92
CA PRO A 121 4.16 5.73 29.12
C PRO A 121 5.59 6.28 29.09
N GLY A 122 5.73 7.54 29.44
CA GLY A 122 7.03 8.16 29.65
C GLY A 122 7.81 7.39 30.73
N GLY A 123 9.09 7.29 30.54
CA GLY A 123 10.10 6.54 31.28
C GLY A 123 9.93 6.18 32.75
N TYR A 124 8.89 5.46 33.14
CA TYR A 124 8.83 4.83 34.44
C TYR A 124 9.32 3.37 34.35
N GLN A 125 10.62 3.21 34.23
CA GLN A 125 11.25 1.92 34.54
C GLN A 125 11.76 1.95 35.98
N ALA A 126 11.62 0.82 36.69
CA ALA A 126 12.17 0.68 38.04
C ALA A 126 13.66 1.07 38.04
N MET A 127 14.03 2.01 38.93
CA MET A 127 15.41 2.45 38.99
C MET A 127 16.31 1.36 39.55
N PRO A 128 17.50 1.18 38.97
CA PRO A 128 18.49 0.31 39.56
C PRO A 128 18.81 0.72 41.04
N ALA A 129 18.95 -0.24 41.92
CA ALA A 129 19.16 0.01 43.35
C ALA A 129 20.39 0.90 43.68
N ASN A 130 21.39 0.93 42.80
CA ASN A 130 22.60 1.76 42.94
C ASN A 130 22.37 3.26 42.71
N VAL A 131 21.19 3.69 42.28
CA VAL A 131 20.83 5.10 42.12
C VAL A 131 20.40 5.74 43.43
N TYR A 132 19.86 4.95 44.37
CA TYR A 132 19.28 5.46 45.61
C TYR A 132 20.30 5.89 46.68
N GLY A 133 21.56 5.62 46.50
CA GLY A 133 22.61 6.00 47.48
C GLY A 133 23.42 7.26 47.11
N ASN A 134 23.09 7.92 46.01
CA ASN A 134 23.86 9.05 45.50
C ASN A 134 22.94 10.13 44.90
N LEU A 135 22.99 11.33 45.47
CA LEU A 135 22.13 12.45 45.10
C LEU A 135 22.31 12.85 43.63
N ASP A 136 23.51 12.90 43.10
CA ASP A 136 23.81 13.31 41.74
C ASP A 136 23.25 12.31 40.73
N LYS A 137 23.46 11.02 40.94
CA LYS A 137 22.88 9.98 40.09
C LYS A 137 21.37 9.91 40.20
N TYR A 138 20.81 10.11 41.38
CA TYR A 138 19.37 10.14 41.59
C TYR A 138 18.77 11.33 40.85
N TYR A 139 19.36 12.53 41.03
CA TYR A 139 18.86 13.75 40.40
C TYR A 139 18.88 13.68 38.87
N SER A 140 20.00 13.30 38.25
CA SER A 140 20.11 13.18 36.80
C SER A 140 19.13 12.16 36.22
N THR A 141 19.00 10.99 36.86
CA THR A 141 18.11 9.94 36.40
C THR A 141 16.63 10.33 36.56
N ILE A 142 16.25 11.00 37.66
CA ILE A 142 14.89 11.49 37.87
C ILE A 142 14.58 12.65 36.95
N TYR A 143 15.53 13.58 36.75
CA TYR A 143 15.32 14.74 35.90
C TYR A 143 14.99 14.31 34.47
N GLU A 144 15.74 13.40 33.89
CA GLU A 144 15.42 12.86 32.55
C GLU A 144 14.04 12.20 32.50
N LYS A 145 13.63 11.45 33.53
CA LYS A 145 12.35 10.74 33.57
C LYS A 145 11.15 11.64 33.81
N VAL A 146 11.30 12.66 34.66
CA VAL A 146 10.20 13.61 34.95
C VAL A 146 9.84 14.44 33.73
N TYR A 147 10.80 14.74 32.87
CA TYR A 147 10.59 15.57 31.66
C TYR A 147 10.36 14.76 30.38
N THR A 148 10.26 13.43 30.46
CA THR A 148 9.88 12.61 29.31
C THR A 148 8.40 12.22 29.41
N PRO A 149 7.47 13.02 28.86
CA PRO A 149 6.05 12.67 28.89
C PRO A 149 5.81 11.41 28.07
N GLY A 150 4.80 10.64 28.45
CA GLY A 150 4.31 9.56 27.60
C GLY A 150 3.78 10.13 26.29
N TYR A 151 3.79 9.30 25.25
CA TYR A 151 3.30 9.68 23.93
C TYR A 151 2.40 8.59 23.35
N TYR A 152 1.55 9.02 22.44
CA TYR A 152 0.71 8.12 21.66
C TYR A 152 1.35 7.86 20.30
N ILE A 153 1.36 6.61 19.88
CA ILE A 153 1.62 6.24 18.48
C ILE A 153 0.28 5.84 17.87
N THR A 154 -0.07 6.50 16.77
CA THR A 154 -1.23 6.13 15.96
C THR A 154 -0.75 5.33 14.78
N THR A 155 -1.15 4.06 14.69
CA THR A 155 -0.91 3.21 13.53
C THR A 155 -2.18 3.16 12.68
N THR A 156 -2.04 3.34 11.36
CA THR A 156 -3.17 3.22 10.44
C THR A 156 -2.99 1.99 9.56
N THR A 157 -3.99 1.14 9.52
CA THR A 157 -4.06 -0.01 8.61
C THR A 157 -5.04 0.29 7.49
N TYR A 158 -4.61 0.10 6.25
CA TYR A 158 -5.43 0.29 5.05
C TYR A 158 -5.77 -1.07 4.45
N PHE A 159 -7.05 -1.28 4.11
CA PHE A 159 -7.54 -2.50 3.48
C PHE A 159 -7.93 -2.20 2.04
N TRP A 160 -7.28 -2.90 1.11
CA TRP A 160 -7.44 -2.71 -0.32
C TRP A 160 -8.03 -3.94 -0.99
N GLU A 161 -8.77 -3.71 -2.05
CA GLU A 161 -9.18 -4.74 -2.99
C GLU A 161 -8.86 -4.28 -4.42
N SER A 162 -8.11 -5.11 -5.15
CA SER A 162 -7.81 -4.89 -6.56
C SER A 162 -8.39 -6.02 -7.37
N ASN A 163 -9.12 -5.67 -8.44
CA ASN A 163 -9.81 -6.63 -9.29
C ASN A 163 -9.46 -6.38 -10.75
N LEU A 164 -9.21 -7.46 -11.49
CA LEU A 164 -9.04 -7.45 -12.94
C LEU A 164 -10.32 -7.91 -13.62
N PHE A 165 -10.87 -7.06 -14.48
CA PHE A 165 -12.03 -7.36 -15.30
C PHE A 165 -11.63 -7.44 -16.77
N GLU A 166 -12.13 -8.45 -17.47
CA GLU A 166 -11.96 -8.63 -18.90
C GLU A 166 -13.13 -8.04 -19.67
N LEU A 167 -12.85 -7.25 -20.71
CA LEU A 167 -13.86 -6.71 -21.62
C LEU A 167 -13.89 -7.51 -22.93
N PRO A 168 -15.05 -7.53 -23.62
CA PRO A 168 -16.28 -6.78 -23.38
C PRO A 168 -17.25 -7.41 -22.37
N ALA A 169 -16.97 -8.62 -21.89
CA ALA A 169 -17.91 -9.35 -21.00
C ALA A 169 -18.05 -8.73 -19.60
N ALA A 170 -17.14 -7.83 -19.20
CA ALA A 170 -17.04 -7.27 -17.87
C ALA A 170 -16.90 -8.36 -16.78
N ALA A 171 -16.28 -9.49 -17.13
CA ALA A 171 -16.12 -10.62 -16.24
C ALA A 171 -14.90 -10.41 -15.34
N MET A 172 -15.05 -10.59 -14.04
CA MET A 172 -13.93 -10.61 -13.10
C MET A 172 -13.11 -11.88 -13.32
N VAL A 173 -11.80 -11.70 -13.58
CA VAL A 173 -10.88 -12.82 -13.84
C VAL A 173 -9.87 -13.01 -12.71
N TYR A 174 -9.60 -11.97 -11.93
CA TYR A 174 -8.71 -12.02 -10.78
C TYR A 174 -9.14 -11.01 -9.72
N SER A 175 -8.96 -11.37 -8.46
CA SER A 175 -9.18 -10.49 -7.31
C SER A 175 -8.08 -10.72 -6.28
N VAL A 176 -7.59 -9.64 -5.67
CA VAL A 176 -6.64 -9.70 -4.56
C VAL A 176 -7.03 -8.69 -3.49
N ARG A 177 -6.92 -9.09 -2.23
CA ARG A 177 -7.04 -8.20 -1.07
C ARG A 177 -5.73 -8.10 -0.36
N THR A 178 -5.38 -6.88 -0.02
CA THR A 178 -4.15 -6.57 0.72
C THR A 178 -4.46 -5.71 1.93
N LYS A 179 -3.57 -5.75 2.92
CA LYS A 179 -3.53 -4.78 4.00
C LYS A 179 -2.14 -4.17 4.09
N SER A 180 -2.09 -2.85 4.18
CA SER A 180 -0.86 -2.07 4.34
C SER A 180 -0.85 -1.41 5.70
N PHE A 181 0.32 -1.44 6.36
CA PHE A 181 0.50 -0.90 7.69
C PHE A 181 1.30 0.40 7.61
N ASP A 182 0.71 1.47 8.15
CA ASP A 182 1.34 2.75 8.43
C ASP A 182 2.31 3.25 7.36
N PRO A 183 1.89 3.37 6.10
CA PRO A 183 2.75 3.90 5.06
C PRO A 183 3.09 5.36 5.39
N PHE A 184 4.39 5.66 5.44
CA PHE A 184 4.89 7.00 5.82
C PHE A 184 4.44 8.10 4.86
N THR A 185 4.19 7.76 3.60
CA THR A 185 3.77 8.71 2.56
C THR A 185 2.70 8.10 1.65
N THR A 186 2.00 8.97 0.92
CA THR A 186 1.05 8.54 -0.11
C THR A 186 1.76 7.83 -1.27
N GLU A 187 3.03 8.18 -1.55
CA GLU A 187 3.88 7.51 -2.52
C GLU A 187 4.17 6.07 -2.11
N THR A 188 4.55 5.84 -0.85
CA THR A 188 4.77 4.48 -0.32
C THR A 188 3.51 3.65 -0.40
N LEU A 189 2.35 4.23 -0.03
CA LEU A 189 1.05 3.56 -0.12
C LEU A 189 0.71 3.16 -1.55
N ALA A 190 0.97 4.04 -2.52
CA ALA A 190 0.74 3.80 -3.94
C ALA A 190 1.66 2.69 -4.47
N HIS A 191 2.95 2.72 -4.11
CA HIS A 191 3.92 1.72 -4.53
C HIS A 191 3.61 0.31 -4.04
N GLU A 192 3.09 0.18 -2.83
CA GLU A 192 2.80 -1.12 -2.23
C GLU A 192 1.48 -1.75 -2.70
N ASN A 193 0.55 -0.96 -3.23
CA ASN A 193 -0.81 -1.40 -3.58
C ASN A 193 -1.19 -1.14 -5.05
N GLY A 194 -0.28 -0.53 -5.84
CA GLY A 194 -0.45 -0.24 -7.27
C GLY A 194 0.16 -1.26 -8.23
#